data_668395ef6e7bf79801aa3b666700e68f
#
_entry.id   668395ef6e7bf79801aa3b666700e68f
#
_cell.length_a   1.000
_cell.length_b   1.000
_cell.length_c   1.000
_cell.angle_alpha   90.00
_cell.angle_beta   90.00
_cell.angle_gamma   90.00
#
_symmetry.space_group_name_H-M   'P 1'
#
loop_
_entity.id
_entity.type
_entity.pdbx_description
1 polymer ?
#
loop_
_entity_poly.entity_id
_entity_poly.type
_entity_poly.pdbx_seq_one_letter_code
_entity_poly.pdbx_strand_id
1 'polypeptide(L)'
;MLVAIDFGISNTDLAVLDKDNVSFYSAPSQSTEINDGTIKNLFKKHGIDISYVKIIGVTGGKSSDLDDCLEDITIVKINEIEAIGLGAKKIY
;
A
#
# COMPACT_ATOMS: atom_id res chain seq x y z
N MET A 1 -7.60 -7.41 7.23
CA MET A 1 -6.45 -6.47 7.26
C MET A 1 -6.49 -5.60 6.02
N LEU A 2 -6.31 -4.32 6.19
CA LEU A 2 -6.23 -3.35 5.10
C LEU A 2 -4.81 -2.78 5.05
N VAL A 3 -4.23 -2.69 3.86
CA VAL A 3 -2.89 -2.15 3.69
C VAL A 3 -2.97 -0.99 2.71
N ALA A 4 -2.39 0.14 3.09
CA ALA A 4 -2.24 1.30 2.21
C ALA A 4 -0.76 1.47 1.87
N ILE A 5 -0.46 1.68 0.60
CA ILE A 5 0.91 1.82 0.13
C ILE A 5 1.05 3.11 -0.65
N ASP A 6 2.00 3.93 -0.24
CA ASP A 6 2.38 5.15 -0.97
C ASP A 6 3.73 4.90 -1.64
N PHE A 7 3.71 4.80 -2.96
CA PHE A 7 4.92 4.58 -3.76
C PHE A 7 5.57 5.93 -4.07
N GLY A 8 6.36 6.42 -3.14
CA GLY A 8 7.11 7.66 -3.33
C GLY A 8 8.36 7.47 -4.16
N ILE A 9 8.98 8.58 -4.54
CA ILE A 9 10.21 8.56 -5.33
C ILE A 9 11.37 8.01 -4.51
N SER A 10 11.54 8.50 -3.30
CA SER A 10 12.65 8.10 -2.42
C SER A 10 12.31 6.95 -1.50
N ASN A 11 11.08 6.93 -0.99
CA ASN A 11 10.64 5.95 -0.03
C ASN A 11 9.26 5.42 -0.40
N THR A 12 9.03 4.17 -0.04
CA THR A 12 7.72 3.54 -0.11
C THR A 12 7.21 3.37 1.31
N ASP A 13 6.05 3.94 1.60
CA ASP A 13 5.47 3.91 2.93
C ASP A 13 4.24 3.01 2.94
N LEU A 14 4.12 2.21 4.01
CA LEU A 14 2.98 1.32 4.21
C LEU A 14 2.29 1.65 5.52
N ALA A 15 0.96 1.62 5.49
CA ALA A 15 0.15 1.65 6.70
C ALA A 15 -0.69 0.37 6.71
N VAL A 16 -0.61 -0.37 7.80
CA VAL A 16 -1.35 -1.61 7.96
C VAL A 16 -2.39 -1.43 9.06
N LEU A 17 -3.65 -1.58 8.69
CA LEU A 17 -4.75 -1.51 9.64
C LEU A 17 -5.28 -2.91 9.90
N ASP A 18 -5.14 -3.35 11.14
CA ASP A 18 -5.63 -4.65 11.59
C ASP A 18 -6.48 -4.44 12.84
N LYS A 19 -7.79 -4.56 12.69
CA LYS A 19 -8.77 -4.25 13.74
C LYS A 19 -8.58 -2.80 14.19
N ASP A 20 -8.19 -2.57 15.43
CA ASP A 20 -7.98 -1.23 15.98
C ASP A 20 -6.52 -0.80 15.98
N ASN A 21 -5.64 -1.64 15.44
CA ASN A 21 -4.21 -1.37 15.43
C ASN A 21 -3.75 -0.86 14.07
N VAL A 22 -2.96 0.19 14.07
CA VAL A 22 -2.33 0.72 12.87
C VAL A 22 -0.82 0.62 13.03
N SER A 23 -0.17 0.00 12.05
CA SER A 23 1.28 -0.10 12.01
C SER A 23 1.80 0.61 10.77
N PHE A 24 2.95 1.27 10.90
CA PHE A 24 3.56 2.01 9.80
C PHE A 24 4.93 1.44 9.51
N TYR A 25 5.23 1.30 8.23
CA TYR A 25 6.52 0.84 7.76
C TYR A 25 6.99 1.76 6.63
N SER A 26 8.31 1.90 6.51
CA SER A 26 8.90 2.67 5.44
C SER A 26 10.12 1.93 4.91
N ALA A 27 10.31 1.97 3.60
CA ALA A 27 11.44 1.34 2.95
C ALA A 27 11.90 2.22 1.79
N PRO A 28 13.19 2.20 1.44
CA PRO A 28 13.66 2.92 0.26
C PRO A 28 12.98 2.37 -1.00
N SER A 29 12.62 3.27 -1.90
CA SER A 29 12.09 2.86 -3.19
C SER A 29 13.21 2.27 -4.02
N GLN A 30 13.01 1.03 -4.51
CA GLN A 30 14.09 0.28 -5.14
C GLN A 30 13.99 0.18 -6.63
N SER A 31 12.83 0.27 -7.19
CA SER A 31 12.63 -0.12 -8.57
C SER A 31 11.94 0.96 -9.36
N THR A 32 12.23 0.98 -10.66
CA THR A 32 11.50 1.81 -11.59
C THR A 32 10.16 1.21 -11.98
N GLU A 33 9.97 -0.09 -11.73
CA GLU A 33 8.72 -0.78 -12.01
C GLU A 33 8.01 -1.18 -10.73
N ILE A 34 6.71 -0.95 -10.70
CA ILE A 34 5.84 -1.37 -9.61
C ILE A 34 4.88 -2.40 -10.18
N ASN A 35 4.91 -3.60 -9.64
CA ASN A 35 4.05 -4.70 -10.07
C ASN A 35 3.66 -5.55 -8.86
N ASP A 36 2.93 -6.63 -9.12
CA ASP A 36 2.48 -7.54 -8.07
C ASP A 36 3.63 -8.09 -7.24
N GLY A 37 4.75 -8.40 -7.89
CA GLY A 37 5.95 -8.86 -7.20
C GLY A 37 6.51 -7.84 -6.23
N THR A 38 6.42 -6.56 -6.57
CA THR A 38 6.86 -5.48 -5.69
C THR A 38 6.04 -5.48 -4.39
N ILE A 39 4.73 -5.60 -4.51
CA ILE A 39 3.84 -5.65 -3.35
C ILE A 39 4.12 -6.89 -2.49
N LYS A 40 4.25 -8.05 -3.12
CA LYS A 40 4.54 -9.30 -2.41
C LYS A 40 5.86 -9.22 -1.65
N ASN A 41 6.88 -8.63 -2.26
CA ASN A 41 8.18 -8.45 -1.62
C ASN A 41 8.10 -7.51 -0.43
N LEU A 42 7.34 -6.42 -0.53
CA LEU A 42 7.13 -5.51 0.58
C LEU A 42 6.47 -6.21 1.76
N PHE A 43 5.45 -7.00 1.50
CA PHE A 43 4.76 -7.74 2.55
C PHE A 43 5.69 -8.74 3.21
N LYS A 44 6.46 -9.48 2.43
CA LYS A 44 7.42 -10.44 2.94
C LYS A 44 8.48 -9.77 3.80
N LYS A 45 8.99 -8.63 3.34
CA LYS A 45 10.02 -7.87 4.06
C LYS A 45 9.55 -7.42 5.44
N HIS A 46 8.28 -7.03 5.54
CA HIS A 46 7.72 -6.50 6.78
C HIS A 46 6.91 -7.52 7.57
N GLY A 47 6.93 -8.78 7.16
CA GLY A 47 6.23 -9.83 7.89
C GLY A 47 4.72 -9.77 7.80
N ILE A 48 4.19 -9.19 6.73
CA ILE A 48 2.76 -9.10 6.49
C ILE A 48 2.30 -10.37 5.76
N ASP A 49 1.36 -11.09 6.37
CA ASP A 49 0.81 -12.28 5.75
C ASP A 49 -0.27 -11.88 4.75
N ILE A 50 0.02 -12.10 3.47
CA ILE A 50 -0.87 -11.72 2.39
C ILE A 50 -2.24 -12.38 2.49
N SER A 51 -2.33 -13.56 3.12
CA SER A 51 -3.61 -14.27 3.24
C SER A 51 -4.62 -13.55 4.13
N TYR A 52 -4.16 -12.64 4.98
CA TYR A 52 -5.04 -11.84 5.84
C TYR A 52 -5.40 -10.49 5.24
N VAL A 53 -4.79 -10.13 4.13
CA VAL A 53 -5.05 -8.83 3.51
C VAL A 53 -6.29 -8.92 2.63
N LYS A 54 -7.24 -8.00 2.83
CA LYS A 54 -8.49 -7.96 2.07
C LYS A 54 -8.47 -6.91 0.98
N ILE A 55 -7.91 -5.75 1.30
CA ILE A 55 -7.88 -4.61 0.39
C ILE A 55 -6.52 -3.95 0.48
N ILE A 56 -5.99 -3.57 -0.67
CA ILE A 56 -4.76 -2.79 -0.77
C ILE A 56 -5.11 -1.47 -1.45
N GLY A 57 -4.91 -0.36 -0.73
CA GLY A 57 -5.00 0.97 -1.32
C GLY A 57 -3.62 1.40 -1.77
N VAL A 58 -3.49 1.89 -3.00
CA VAL A 58 -2.20 2.32 -3.54
C VAL A 58 -2.29 3.75 -4.06
N THR A 59 -1.20 4.49 -3.87
CA THR A 59 -1.05 5.83 -4.39
C THR A 59 0.41 6.05 -4.79
N GLY A 60 0.69 7.17 -5.47
CA GLY A 60 2.04 7.46 -5.94
C GLY A 60 2.14 7.39 -7.44
N GLY A 61 3.28 7.87 -7.96
CA GLY A 61 3.42 8.13 -9.39
C GLY A 61 3.29 6.94 -10.32
N LYS A 62 3.61 5.73 -9.86
CA LYS A 62 3.58 4.53 -10.70
C LYS A 62 2.50 3.53 -10.29
N SER A 63 1.69 3.88 -9.32
CA SER A 63 0.65 2.96 -8.84
C SER A 63 -0.41 2.68 -9.92
N SER A 64 -0.56 3.57 -10.90
CA SER A 64 -1.48 3.36 -12.00
C SER A 64 -1.13 2.18 -12.90
N ASP A 65 0.12 1.71 -12.85
CA ASP A 65 0.56 0.56 -13.64
C ASP A 65 0.17 -0.77 -13.01
N LEU A 66 -0.31 -0.75 -11.78
CA LEU A 66 -0.75 -1.97 -11.10
C LEU A 66 -2.10 -2.44 -11.62
N ASP A 67 -2.32 -3.75 -11.55
CA ASP A 67 -3.62 -4.34 -11.84
C ASP A 67 -4.64 -3.96 -10.76
N ASP A 68 -5.90 -4.21 -11.03
CA ASP A 68 -6.97 -3.91 -10.07
C ASP A 68 -7.11 -4.96 -8.97
N CYS A 69 -6.37 -6.04 -9.07
CA CYS A 69 -6.38 -7.08 -8.03
C CYS A 69 -5.02 -7.79 -7.99
N LEU A 70 -4.71 -8.32 -6.81
CA LEU A 70 -3.56 -9.17 -6.57
C LEU A 70 -4.09 -10.45 -5.95
N GLU A 71 -4.10 -11.54 -6.71
CA GLU A 71 -4.76 -12.78 -6.31
C GLU A 71 -6.24 -12.48 -6.00
N ASP A 72 -6.70 -12.73 -4.78
CA ASP A 72 -8.06 -12.44 -4.35
C ASP A 72 -8.22 -11.09 -3.66
N ILE A 73 -7.15 -10.29 -3.66
CA ILE A 73 -7.12 -9.01 -2.97
C ILE A 73 -7.48 -7.89 -3.95
N THR A 74 -8.44 -7.07 -3.60
CA THR A 74 -8.80 -5.90 -4.39
C THR A 74 -7.78 -4.80 -4.21
N ILE A 75 -7.26 -4.26 -5.31
CA ILE A 75 -6.37 -3.12 -5.29
C ILE A 75 -7.16 -1.88 -5.67
N VAL A 76 -7.17 -0.89 -4.80
CA VAL A 76 -7.83 0.38 -5.02
C VAL A 76 -6.77 1.45 -5.28
N LYS A 77 -6.82 2.04 -6.45
CA LYS A 77 -5.91 3.13 -6.80
C LYS A 77 -6.51 4.43 -6.33
N ILE A 78 -5.80 5.12 -5.46
CA ILE A 78 -6.30 6.32 -4.81
C ILE A 78 -5.49 7.51 -5.31
N ASN A 79 -6.18 8.58 -5.66
CA ASN A 79 -5.53 9.83 -6.00
C ASN A 79 -4.76 10.33 -4.77
N GLU A 80 -3.52 10.76 -4.96
CA GLU A 80 -2.66 11.18 -3.86
C GLU A 80 -3.30 12.26 -2.99
N ILE A 81 -3.94 13.22 -3.60
CA ILE A 81 -4.61 14.31 -2.88
C ILE A 81 -5.78 13.76 -2.07
N GLU A 82 -6.56 12.87 -2.64
CA GLU A 82 -7.66 12.23 -1.94
C GLU A 82 -7.16 11.36 -0.79
N ALA A 83 -6.08 10.63 -1.01
CA ALA A 83 -5.49 9.80 0.04
C ALA A 83 -5.07 10.64 1.24
N ILE A 84 -4.45 11.78 1.01
CA ILE A 84 -4.05 12.71 2.06
C ILE A 84 -5.29 13.24 2.80
N GLY A 85 -6.31 13.65 2.06
CA GLY A 85 -7.54 14.17 2.64
C GLY A 85 -8.26 13.13 3.48
N LEU A 86 -8.40 11.91 2.97
CA LEU A 86 -9.04 10.82 3.69
C LEU A 86 -8.24 10.42 4.92
N GLY A 87 -6.92 10.38 4.80
CA GLY A 87 -6.06 10.08 5.92
C GLY A 87 -6.19 11.10 7.03
N ALA A 88 -6.22 12.38 6.70
CA ALA A 88 -6.41 13.44 7.66
C ALA A 88 -7.76 13.33 8.38
N LYS A 89 -8.81 13.03 7.64
CA LYS A 89 -10.13 12.85 8.24
C LYS A 89 -10.23 11.67 9.19
N LYS A 90 -9.50 10.62 8.91
CA LYS A 90 -9.52 9.41 9.75
C LYS A 90 -8.65 9.53 10.98
N ILE A 91 -7.58 10.28 10.86
CA ILE A 91 -6.64 10.48 11.97
C ILE A 91 -7.14 11.56 12.91
N TYR A 92 -7.80 12.55 12.41
CA TYR A 92 -8.32 13.67 13.15
C TYR A 92 -9.85 13.67 13.14
#